data_4c8e1e4e756a821f5d81b7c8a4c94cf3
#
_entry.id   4c8e1e4e756a821f5d81b7c8a4c94cf3
#
_cell.length_a   1.000
_cell.length_b   1.000
_cell.length_c   1.000
_cell.angle_alpha   90.00
_cell.angle_beta   90.00
_cell.angle_gamma   90.00
#
_symmetry.space_group_name_H-M   'P 1'
#
loop_
_entity.id
_entity.type
_entity.pdbx_description
1 polymer ?
#
loop_
_entity_poly.entity_id
_entity_poly.type
_entity_poly.pdbx_seq_one_letter_code
_entity_poly.pdbx_strand_id
1 'polypeptide(L)'
;MSQNIRLKWFSIFMMISGVATCIITLLFPEALSLFYLLSPDMTMEDLTNNGLNSIRFFATLAGSMLTAWGLMGHHLSFNYSLESRKILLVAFVFWFIMDTLISLITGFLYNIILNIGFFVGGIWSLNIPVEN
;
A
#
# COMPACT_ATOMS: atom_id res chain seq x y z
N MET A 1 2.51 0.52 -28.65
CA MET A 1 2.31 0.28 -27.20
C MET A 1 2.44 1.63 -26.52
N SER A 2 1.39 2.10 -25.88
CA SER A 2 1.37 3.42 -25.23
C SER A 2 1.95 3.36 -23.82
N GLN A 3 2.71 4.38 -23.47
CA GLN A 3 3.21 4.53 -22.10
C GLN A 3 2.14 5.16 -21.21
N ASN A 4 1.82 4.53 -20.08
CA ASN A 4 0.93 5.12 -19.10
C ASN A 4 1.72 5.92 -18.06
N ILE A 5 1.83 7.23 -18.26
CA ILE A 5 2.58 8.14 -17.39
C ILE A 5 1.98 8.25 -15.98
N ARG A 6 0.66 8.15 -15.82
CA ARG A 6 0.00 8.20 -14.50
C ARG A 6 0.34 6.97 -13.69
N LEU A 7 0.25 5.79 -14.30
CA LEU A 7 0.63 4.53 -13.66
C LEU A 7 2.12 4.55 -13.27
N LYS A 8 2.99 5.08 -14.13
CA LYS A 8 4.42 5.23 -13.83
C LYS A 8 4.65 6.04 -12.54
N TRP A 9 4.06 7.22 -12.44
CA TRP A 9 4.25 8.08 -11.27
C TRP A 9 3.60 7.52 -10.01
N PHE A 10 2.40 6.95 -10.12
CA PHE A 10 1.76 6.28 -9.00
C PHE A 10 2.61 5.10 -8.49
N SER A 11 3.19 4.33 -9.40
CA SER A 11 4.06 3.20 -9.05
C SER A 11 5.36 3.64 -8.37
N ILE A 12 5.97 4.75 -8.82
CA ILE A 12 7.13 5.34 -8.14
C ILE A 12 6.76 5.79 -6.73
N PHE A 13 5.61 6.43 -6.56
CA PHE A 13 5.10 6.80 -5.24
C PHE A 13 4.93 5.57 -4.33
N MET A 14 4.35 4.48 -4.82
CA MET A 14 4.22 3.22 -4.07
C MET A 14 5.59 2.65 -3.68
N MET A 15 6.57 2.62 -4.59
CA MET A 15 7.92 2.14 -4.29
C MET A 15 8.58 2.96 -3.17
N ILE A 16 8.53 4.29 -3.28
CA ILE A 16 9.12 5.18 -2.28
C ILE A 16 8.43 5.00 -0.93
N SER A 17 7.10 4.96 -0.92
CA SER A 17 6.31 4.74 0.31
C SER A 17 6.63 3.40 0.96
N GLY A 18 6.75 2.33 0.17
CA GLY A 18 7.09 1.00 0.67
C GLY A 18 8.49 0.92 1.26
N VAL A 19 9.49 1.46 0.55
CA VAL A 19 10.87 1.53 1.05
C VAL A 19 10.96 2.39 2.31
N ALA A 20 10.30 3.55 2.32
CA ALA A 20 10.25 4.42 3.49
C ALA A 20 9.63 3.70 4.70
N THR A 21 8.52 2.98 4.50
CA THR A 21 7.90 2.17 5.57
C THR A 21 8.89 1.14 6.14
N CYS A 22 9.61 0.41 5.28
CA CYS A 22 10.61 -0.55 5.73
C CYS A 22 11.73 0.11 6.55
N ILE A 23 12.30 1.20 6.03
CA ILE A 23 13.41 1.92 6.69
C ILE A 23 12.95 2.50 8.04
N ILE A 24 11.83 3.20 8.05
CA ILE A 24 11.29 3.85 9.26
C ILE A 24 11.00 2.78 10.32
N THR A 25 10.35 1.69 9.96
CA THR A 25 10.01 0.61 10.89
C THR A 25 11.24 -0.07 11.49
N LEU A 26 12.32 -0.23 10.71
CA LEU A 26 13.55 -0.90 11.16
C LEU A 26 14.42 0.01 12.00
N LEU A 27 14.60 1.27 11.59
CA LEU A 27 15.57 2.18 12.21
C LEU A 27 14.96 3.06 13.33
N PHE A 28 13.67 3.34 13.25
CA PHE A 28 12.98 4.26 14.17
C PHE A 28 11.77 3.56 14.79
N PRO A 29 11.98 2.65 15.76
CA PRO A 29 10.88 1.91 16.39
C PRO A 29 9.82 2.83 17.02
N GLU A 30 10.21 4.03 17.48
CA GLU A 30 9.29 5.02 18.03
C GLU A 30 8.29 5.53 16.98
N ALA A 31 8.65 5.52 15.69
CA ALA A 31 7.74 5.89 14.61
C ALA A 31 6.59 4.88 14.43
N LEU A 32 6.69 3.69 15.03
CA LEU A 32 5.56 2.76 15.12
C LEU A 32 4.40 3.33 15.93
N SER A 33 4.64 4.32 16.80
CA SER A 33 3.58 5.07 17.46
C SER A 33 2.63 5.75 16.46
N LEU A 34 3.09 6.06 15.23
CA LEU A 34 2.23 6.54 14.16
C LEU A 34 1.18 5.51 13.73
N PHE A 35 1.47 4.21 13.86
CA PHE A 35 0.47 3.16 13.61
C PHE A 35 -0.62 3.13 14.66
N TYR A 36 -0.35 3.61 15.89
CA TYR A 36 -1.38 3.77 16.93
C TYR A 36 -2.35 4.89 16.63
N LEU A 37 -1.94 5.90 15.85
CA LEU A 37 -2.89 6.88 15.31
C LEU A 37 -3.93 6.21 14.41
N LEU A 38 -3.64 5.00 13.91
CA LEU A 38 -4.54 4.21 13.08
C LEU A 38 -5.53 3.37 13.91
N SER A 39 -5.29 3.23 15.22
CA SER A 39 -6.16 2.51 16.16
C SER A 39 -6.28 3.30 17.46
N PRO A 40 -7.38 4.05 17.65
CA PRO A 40 -7.54 4.97 18.78
C PRO A 40 -7.59 4.28 20.16
N ASP A 41 -7.85 2.97 20.19
CA ASP A 41 -8.02 2.21 21.44
C ASP A 41 -6.73 1.50 21.88
N MET A 42 -5.61 1.66 21.17
CA MET A 42 -4.33 1.04 21.53
C MET A 42 -3.31 2.07 22.01
N THR A 43 -2.58 1.76 23.09
CA THR A 43 -1.45 2.55 23.59
C THR A 43 -0.15 1.76 23.48
N MET A 44 1.00 2.46 23.36
CA MET A 44 2.32 1.80 23.34
C MET A 44 2.62 1.01 24.62
N GLU A 45 2.03 1.40 25.73
CA GLU A 45 2.20 0.76 27.03
C GLU A 45 1.56 -0.62 27.09
N ASP A 46 0.58 -0.90 26.21
CA ASP A 46 -0.10 -2.19 26.13
C ASP A 46 0.71 -3.26 25.39
N LEU A 47 1.84 -2.89 24.77
CA LEU A 47 2.63 -3.82 23.98
C LEU A 47 3.78 -4.43 24.76
N THR A 48 3.74 -5.74 24.86
CA THR A 48 4.94 -6.52 25.19
C THR A 48 6.01 -6.40 24.10
N ASN A 49 7.30 -6.66 24.44
CA ASN A 49 8.39 -6.70 23.44
C ASN A 49 8.10 -7.62 22.25
N ASN A 50 7.40 -8.73 22.48
CA ASN A 50 7.00 -9.66 21.42
C ASN A 50 5.92 -9.05 20.51
N GLY A 51 4.98 -8.29 21.07
CA GLY A 51 3.97 -7.56 20.30
C GLY A 51 4.61 -6.50 19.41
N LEU A 52 5.57 -5.73 19.94
CA LEU A 52 6.30 -4.73 19.18
C LEU A 52 7.07 -5.35 18.01
N ASN A 53 7.77 -6.45 18.24
CA ASN A 53 8.49 -7.17 17.18
C ASN A 53 7.55 -7.72 16.11
N SER A 54 6.36 -8.20 16.48
CA SER A 54 5.36 -8.63 15.54
C SER A 54 4.86 -7.50 14.66
N ILE A 55 4.57 -6.33 15.24
CA ILE A 55 4.17 -5.15 14.47
C ILE A 55 5.27 -4.71 13.51
N ARG A 56 6.54 -4.69 13.96
CA ARG A 56 7.69 -4.38 13.11
C ARG A 56 7.78 -5.34 11.91
N PHE A 57 7.63 -6.63 12.17
CA PHE A 57 7.65 -7.64 11.11
C PHE A 57 6.53 -7.38 10.08
N PHE A 58 5.29 -7.22 10.53
CA PHE A 58 4.18 -7.01 9.62
C PHE A 58 4.25 -5.67 8.86
N ALA A 59 4.69 -4.60 9.52
CA ALA A 59 4.87 -3.31 8.86
C ALA A 59 5.98 -3.36 7.80
N THR A 60 7.10 -4.04 8.08
CA THR A 60 8.16 -4.24 7.10
C THR A 60 7.68 -5.13 5.93
N LEU A 61 6.92 -6.17 6.22
CA LEU A 61 6.32 -7.03 5.20
C LEU A 61 5.37 -6.21 4.30
N ALA A 62 4.49 -5.40 4.88
CA ALA A 62 3.59 -4.53 4.12
C ALA A 62 4.36 -3.53 3.25
N GLY A 63 5.41 -2.90 3.78
CA GLY A 63 6.28 -2.01 3.01
C GLY A 63 6.97 -2.71 1.84
N SER A 64 7.48 -3.92 2.04
CA SER A 64 8.11 -4.71 0.98
C SER A 64 7.12 -5.11 -0.12
N MET A 65 5.89 -5.49 0.25
CA MET A 65 4.82 -5.79 -0.72
C MET A 65 4.43 -4.54 -1.51
N LEU A 66 4.29 -3.39 -0.86
CA LEU A 66 3.99 -2.12 -1.53
C LEU A 66 5.08 -1.75 -2.53
N THR A 67 6.35 -1.96 -2.17
CA THR A 67 7.50 -1.77 -3.07
C THR A 67 7.42 -2.70 -4.28
N ALA A 68 7.14 -3.99 -4.06
CA ALA A 68 7.01 -4.98 -5.14
C ALA A 68 5.86 -4.62 -6.10
N TRP A 69 4.72 -4.18 -5.59
CA TRP A 69 3.60 -3.68 -6.39
C TRP A 69 3.97 -2.45 -7.22
N GLY A 70 4.72 -1.52 -6.60
CA GLY A 70 5.25 -0.36 -7.30
C GLY A 70 6.19 -0.76 -8.45
N LEU A 71 7.11 -1.70 -8.23
CA LEU A 71 8.00 -2.22 -9.28
C LEU A 71 7.23 -2.86 -10.43
N MET A 72 6.25 -3.69 -10.12
CA MET A 72 5.39 -4.33 -11.13
C MET A 72 4.60 -3.29 -11.93
N GLY A 73 3.94 -2.35 -11.26
CA GLY A 73 3.18 -1.29 -11.93
C GLY A 73 4.07 -0.38 -12.76
N HIS A 74 5.28 -0.07 -12.29
CA HIS A 74 6.27 0.69 -13.04
C HIS A 74 6.67 -0.02 -14.34
N HIS A 75 6.98 -1.32 -14.26
CA HIS A 75 7.29 -2.12 -15.44
C HIS A 75 6.13 -2.15 -16.44
N LEU A 76 4.91 -2.39 -15.97
CA LEU A 76 3.71 -2.42 -16.81
C LEU A 76 3.37 -1.06 -17.41
N SER A 77 3.81 0.05 -16.82
CA SER A 77 3.55 1.38 -17.34
C SER A 77 4.21 1.68 -18.67
N PHE A 78 5.33 0.99 -19.01
CA PHE A 78 6.01 1.14 -20.29
C PHE A 78 5.34 0.39 -21.43
N ASN A 79 4.66 -0.72 -21.10
CA ASN A 79 3.96 -1.58 -22.05
C ASN A 79 2.49 -1.71 -21.63
N TYR A 80 1.82 -0.56 -21.45
CA TYR A 80 0.46 -0.53 -20.95
C TYR A 80 -0.52 -1.05 -21.99
N SER A 81 -1.25 -2.09 -21.64
CA SER A 81 -2.24 -2.76 -22.47
C SER A 81 -3.58 -2.89 -21.77
N LEU A 82 -4.62 -3.23 -22.51
CA LEU A 82 -5.94 -3.52 -21.92
C LEU A 82 -5.87 -4.69 -20.95
N GLU A 83 -5.04 -5.67 -21.22
CA GLU A 83 -4.82 -6.82 -20.33
C GLU A 83 -4.13 -6.42 -19.04
N SER A 84 -3.04 -5.63 -19.11
CA SER A 84 -2.37 -5.08 -17.94
C SER A 84 -3.33 -4.27 -17.08
N ARG A 85 -4.19 -3.44 -17.71
CA ARG A 85 -5.22 -2.67 -17.02
C ARG A 85 -6.19 -3.56 -16.25
N LYS A 86 -6.69 -4.63 -16.88
CA LYS A 86 -7.64 -5.56 -16.25
C LYS A 86 -7.01 -6.26 -15.04
N ILE A 87 -5.78 -6.76 -15.20
CA ILE A 87 -5.05 -7.46 -14.12
C ILE A 87 -4.84 -6.52 -12.93
N LEU A 88 -4.33 -5.31 -13.18
CA LEU A 88 -4.10 -4.33 -12.11
C LEU A 88 -5.41 -3.90 -11.43
N LEU A 89 -6.48 -3.70 -12.20
CA LEU A 89 -7.78 -3.35 -11.66
C LEU A 89 -8.30 -4.43 -10.70
N VAL A 90 -8.28 -5.70 -11.13
CA VAL A 90 -8.70 -6.83 -10.29
C VAL A 90 -7.84 -6.91 -9.02
N ALA A 91 -6.53 -6.75 -9.16
CA ALA A 91 -5.62 -6.79 -8.02
C ALA A 91 -5.86 -5.64 -7.03
N PHE A 92 -6.08 -4.40 -7.50
CA PHE A 92 -6.41 -3.26 -6.62
C PHE A 92 -7.76 -3.44 -5.92
N VAL A 93 -8.78 -3.92 -6.62
CA VAL A 93 -10.11 -4.18 -6.03
C VAL A 93 -10.00 -5.26 -4.95
N PHE A 94 -9.33 -6.37 -5.24
CA PHE A 94 -9.13 -7.46 -4.29
C PHE A 94 -8.37 -6.98 -3.04
N TRP A 95 -7.24 -6.29 -3.24
CA TRP A 95 -6.47 -5.76 -2.13
C TRP A 95 -7.30 -4.80 -1.27
N PHE A 96 -8.01 -3.85 -1.90
CA PHE A 96 -8.84 -2.88 -1.19
C PHE A 96 -9.92 -3.54 -0.33
N ILE A 97 -10.61 -4.55 -0.87
CA ILE A 97 -11.65 -5.27 -0.13
C ILE A 97 -11.04 -6.01 1.07
N MET A 98 -9.96 -6.77 0.85
CA MET A 98 -9.35 -7.59 1.90
C MET A 98 -8.74 -6.74 3.01
N ASP A 99 -7.98 -5.70 2.66
CA ASP A 99 -7.32 -4.85 3.64
C ASP A 99 -8.32 -3.99 4.42
N THR A 100 -9.37 -3.48 3.76
CA THR A 100 -10.45 -2.75 4.41
C THR A 100 -11.25 -3.66 5.36
N LEU A 101 -11.56 -4.89 4.95
CA LEU A 101 -12.27 -5.85 5.79
C LEU A 101 -11.47 -6.20 7.05
N ILE A 102 -10.17 -6.48 6.89
CA ILE A 102 -9.28 -6.76 8.02
C ILE A 102 -9.19 -5.54 8.94
N SER A 103 -9.06 -4.34 8.38
CA SER A 103 -9.03 -3.10 9.15
C SER A 103 -10.29 -2.89 10.00
N LEU A 104 -11.46 -3.21 9.46
CA LEU A 104 -12.72 -3.18 10.20
C LEU A 104 -12.77 -4.20 11.33
N ILE A 105 -12.35 -5.45 11.07
CA ILE A 105 -12.37 -6.54 12.05
C ILE A 105 -11.38 -6.27 13.20
N THR A 106 -10.23 -5.68 12.89
CA THR A 106 -9.15 -5.43 13.86
C THR A 106 -9.22 -4.05 14.54
N GLY A 107 -10.20 -3.22 14.19
CA GLY A 107 -10.36 -1.88 14.77
C GLY A 107 -9.41 -0.82 14.21
N PHE A 108 -8.62 -1.10 13.17
CA PHE A 108 -7.73 -0.14 12.52
C PHE A 108 -8.50 0.80 11.57
N LEU A 109 -9.45 1.56 12.10
CA LEU A 109 -10.40 2.33 11.30
C LEU A 109 -9.75 3.42 10.45
N TYR A 110 -8.69 4.06 10.93
CA TYR A 110 -7.99 5.08 10.16
C TYR A 110 -7.23 4.51 8.94
N ASN A 111 -6.86 3.21 8.97
CA ASN A 111 -6.28 2.54 7.83
C ASN A 111 -7.24 2.50 6.63
N ILE A 112 -8.55 2.50 6.86
CA ILE A 112 -9.56 2.56 5.81
C ILE A 112 -9.43 3.84 4.99
N ILE A 113 -9.13 4.98 5.63
CA ILE A 113 -8.92 6.26 4.94
C ILE A 113 -7.71 6.18 4.01
N LEU A 114 -6.61 5.57 4.48
CA LEU A 114 -5.41 5.34 3.67
C LEU A 114 -5.71 4.40 2.49
N ASN A 115 -6.45 3.32 2.73
CA ASN A 115 -6.86 2.37 1.70
C ASN A 115 -7.69 3.04 0.62
N ILE A 116 -8.65 3.90 0.99
CA ILE A 116 -9.43 4.69 0.03
C ILE A 116 -8.51 5.58 -0.80
N GLY A 117 -7.56 6.27 -0.18
CA GLY A 117 -6.60 7.13 -0.88
C GLY A 117 -5.76 6.36 -1.91
N PHE A 118 -5.19 5.21 -1.52
CA PHE A 118 -4.44 4.34 -2.42
C PHE A 118 -5.31 3.75 -3.53
N PHE A 119 -6.53 3.33 -3.20
CA PHE A 119 -7.46 2.77 -4.18
C PHE A 119 -7.85 3.79 -5.23
N VAL A 120 -8.25 5.00 -4.81
CA VAL A 120 -8.61 6.10 -5.72
C VAL A 120 -7.41 6.48 -6.59
N GLY A 121 -6.21 6.60 -6.02
CA GLY A 121 -4.98 6.86 -6.78
C GLY A 121 -4.67 5.76 -7.78
N GLY A 122 -4.85 4.49 -7.39
CA GLY A 122 -4.69 3.33 -8.26
C GLY A 122 -5.66 3.36 -9.44
N ILE A 123 -6.96 3.52 -9.18
CA ILE A 123 -7.98 3.62 -10.24
C ILE A 123 -7.72 4.81 -11.17
N TRP A 124 -7.39 5.98 -10.61
CA TRP A 124 -7.04 7.16 -11.41
C TRP A 124 -5.84 6.88 -12.33
N SER A 125 -4.82 6.17 -11.83
CA SER A 125 -3.63 5.83 -12.60
C SER A 125 -3.91 4.89 -13.78
N LEU A 126 -4.95 4.06 -13.69
CA LEU A 126 -5.38 3.14 -14.73
C LEU A 126 -6.35 3.75 -15.74
N ASN A 127 -6.91 4.94 -15.46
CA ASN A 127 -7.93 5.57 -16.31
C ASN A 127 -7.30 6.40 -17.43
N ILE A 128 -6.50 5.75 -18.27
CA ILE A 128 -5.96 6.29 -19.52
C ILE A 128 -6.49 5.43 -20.67
N PRO A 129 -6.92 6.06 -21.79
CA PRO A 129 -7.29 5.30 -22.98
C PRO A 129 -6.12 4.41 -23.43
N VAL A 130 -6.41 3.14 -23.69
CA VAL A 130 -5.46 2.23 -24.30
C VAL A 130 -5.70 2.31 -25.80
N GLU A 131 -4.70 2.76 -26.54
CA GLU A 131 -4.75 2.70 -28.00
C GLU A 131 -4.65 1.23 -28.44
N ASN A 132 -5.63 0.81 -29.24
CA ASN A 132 -5.69 -0.53 -29.83
C ASN A 132 -4.61 -0.73 -30.90
#